data_c4ff65dd291d5c03497bfdcaf3d1de7e
#
_entry.id   c4ff65dd291d5c03497bfdcaf3d1de7e
#
_cell.length_a   1.000
_cell.length_b   1.000
_cell.length_c   1.000
_cell.angle_alpha   90.00
_cell.angle_beta   90.00
_cell.angle_gamma   90.00
#
_symmetry.space_group_name_H-M   'P 1'
#
loop_
_entity.id
_entity.type
_entity.pdbx_description
1 polymer ?
#
loop_
_entity_poly.entity_id
_entity_poly.type
_entity_poly.pdbx_seq_one_letter_code
_entity_poly.pdbx_strand_id
1 'polypeptide(L)'
;HIIAGVSQSEPADVMRGEETQIAGFQRLNPKWDGVICLPGTHTKWVQMSAGEIVSFQTFMTGEIFALLCASSVLRHSVVGETWDDDAFLTAVDEAMSRPEALAARLFGIRAQDLLHGLPPASARARLSGLLVGAELAAAKPYWIGQSIAMIGAQALCDGYAAALSAQHVRVIRTDTS
;
A
#
# COMPACT_ATOMS: atom_id res chain seq x y z
N HIS A 1 19.95 9.60 21.52
CA HIS A 1 19.41 8.25 21.71
C HIS A 1 18.85 7.78 20.39
N ILE A 2 19.37 6.67 19.86
CA ILE A 2 18.76 5.97 18.73
C ILE A 2 17.69 5.05 19.32
N ILE A 3 16.44 5.24 18.93
CA ILE A 3 15.37 4.32 19.32
C ILE A 3 15.61 3.01 18.56
N ALA A 4 15.65 1.90 19.28
CA ALA A 4 15.77 0.60 18.66
C ALA A 4 14.49 0.31 17.85
N GLY A 5 14.64 -0.13 16.60
CA GLY A 5 13.50 -0.59 15.79
C GLY A 5 12.87 -1.85 16.35
N VAL A 6 11.82 -2.33 15.68
CA VAL A 6 11.17 -3.61 16.01
C VAL A 6 11.58 -4.65 14.97
N SER A 7 11.84 -5.87 15.43
CA SER A 7 12.16 -7.02 14.56
C SER A 7 11.25 -8.20 14.87
N GLN A 8 10.99 -8.99 13.85
CA GLN A 8 10.26 -10.25 13.90
C GLN A 8 11.15 -11.33 13.28
N SER A 9 11.25 -12.49 13.94
CA SER A 9 12.14 -13.57 13.47
C SER A 9 11.48 -14.46 12.42
N GLU A 10 10.19 -14.75 12.57
CA GLU A 10 9.44 -15.65 11.66
C GLU A 10 8.03 -15.14 11.40
N PRO A 11 7.71 -14.80 10.15
CA PRO A 11 8.68 -14.56 9.07
C PRO A 11 9.61 -13.40 9.41
N ALA A 12 10.84 -13.40 8.91
CA ALA A 12 11.82 -12.36 9.18
C ALA A 12 11.35 -11.02 8.63
N ASP A 13 11.23 -10.02 9.50
CA ASP A 13 10.84 -8.66 9.13
C ASP A 13 11.41 -7.63 10.11
N VAL A 14 11.54 -6.37 9.67
CA VAL A 14 12.05 -5.28 10.48
C VAL A 14 11.32 -3.98 10.19
N MET A 15 11.15 -3.13 11.21
CA MET A 15 10.73 -1.74 11.04
C MET A 15 11.61 -0.81 11.87
N ARG A 16 11.86 0.39 11.38
CA ARG A 16 12.64 1.40 12.10
C ARG A 16 12.15 2.80 11.75
N GLY A 17 11.50 3.43 12.71
CA GLY A 17 10.84 4.73 12.59
C GLY A 17 9.33 4.59 12.73
N GLU A 18 8.72 3.60 12.10
CA GLU A 18 7.28 3.35 12.12
C GLU A 18 6.80 2.98 13.54
N GLU A 19 7.62 2.32 14.36
CA GLU A 19 7.32 2.02 15.75
C GLU A 19 7.00 3.27 16.57
N THR A 20 7.62 4.40 16.24
CA THR A 20 7.34 5.68 16.90
C THR A 20 5.95 6.20 16.54
N GLN A 21 5.54 6.05 15.27
CA GLN A 21 4.20 6.43 14.81
C GLN A 21 3.13 5.53 15.44
N ILE A 22 3.40 4.23 15.52
CA ILE A 22 2.52 3.24 16.17
C ILE A 22 2.35 3.58 17.65
N ALA A 23 3.44 3.85 18.37
CA ALA A 23 3.40 4.24 19.79
C ALA A 23 2.63 5.55 20.00
N GLY A 24 2.78 6.53 19.10
CA GLY A 24 2.03 7.77 19.12
C GLY A 24 0.52 7.53 18.95
N PHE A 25 0.16 6.74 17.96
CA PHE A 25 -1.23 6.34 17.70
C PHE A 25 -1.84 5.60 18.91
N GLN A 26 -1.12 4.62 19.46
CA GLN A 26 -1.58 3.84 20.59
C GLN A 26 -1.80 4.70 21.85
N ARG A 27 -0.95 5.69 22.08
CA ARG A 27 -1.12 6.64 23.19
C ARG A 27 -2.42 7.43 23.08
N LEU A 28 -2.82 7.80 21.87
CA LEU A 28 -4.08 8.51 21.61
C LEU A 28 -5.28 7.55 21.59
N ASN A 29 -5.04 6.27 21.30
CA ASN A 29 -6.07 5.23 21.17
C ASN A 29 -5.72 4.00 22.03
N PRO A 30 -5.72 4.12 23.39
CA PRO A 30 -5.18 3.08 24.28
C PRO A 30 -5.98 1.78 24.30
N LYS A 31 -7.19 1.79 23.74
CA LYS A 31 -8.06 0.59 23.63
C LYS A 31 -8.11 0.07 22.19
N TRP A 32 -7.20 0.52 21.32
CA TRP A 32 -7.17 0.04 19.95
C TRP A 32 -6.79 -1.44 19.90
N ASP A 33 -7.60 -2.21 19.21
CA ASP A 33 -7.38 -3.60 18.86
C ASP A 33 -7.73 -3.76 17.38
N GLY A 34 -6.80 -4.22 16.54
CA GLY A 34 -6.95 -4.28 15.09
C GLY A 34 -5.64 -4.09 14.36
N VAL A 35 -5.69 -3.57 13.16
CA VAL A 35 -4.52 -3.43 12.29
C VAL A 35 -4.20 -1.96 12.05
N ILE A 36 -2.91 -1.64 12.05
CA ILE A 36 -2.38 -0.35 11.61
C ILE A 36 -1.67 -0.58 10.27
N CYS A 37 -2.14 0.13 9.24
CA CYS A 37 -1.47 0.19 7.94
C CYS A 37 -0.70 1.50 7.84
N LEU A 38 0.60 1.42 7.52
CA LEU A 38 1.48 2.56 7.34
C LEU A 38 1.99 2.56 5.87
N PRO A 39 1.20 3.13 4.93
CA PRO A 39 1.63 3.24 3.54
C PRO A 39 2.85 4.13 3.40
N GLY A 40 3.84 3.67 2.61
CA GLY A 40 5.10 4.40 2.40
C GLY A 40 5.96 3.76 1.33
N THR A 41 7.24 4.11 1.32
CA THR A 41 8.25 3.43 0.48
C THR A 41 8.23 1.93 0.74
N HIS A 42 8.16 1.57 2.00
CA HIS A 42 7.93 0.20 2.51
C HIS A 42 6.66 0.22 3.36
N THR A 43 5.56 -0.22 2.80
CA THR A 43 4.28 -0.29 3.52
C THR A 43 4.35 -1.33 4.64
N LYS A 44 3.87 -0.98 5.84
CA LYS A 44 3.76 -1.89 6.97
C LYS A 44 2.30 -2.21 7.27
N TRP A 45 2.01 -3.48 7.47
CA TRP A 45 0.76 -3.98 8.03
C TRP A 45 1.05 -4.54 9.40
N VAL A 46 0.55 -3.91 10.44
CA VAL A 46 0.91 -4.20 11.84
C VAL A 46 -0.35 -4.63 12.60
N GLN A 47 -0.36 -5.85 13.09
CA GLN A 47 -1.43 -6.34 13.96
C GLN A 47 -1.16 -5.93 15.39
N MET A 48 -2.13 -5.25 15.98
CA MET A 48 -2.11 -4.82 17.38
C MET A 48 -3.15 -5.57 18.18
N SER A 49 -2.77 -6.08 19.35
CA SER A 49 -3.71 -6.64 20.33
C SER A 49 -3.22 -6.38 21.74
N ALA A 50 -4.15 -6.07 22.65
CA ALA A 50 -3.86 -5.77 24.04
C ALA A 50 -2.75 -4.72 24.27
N GLY A 51 -2.59 -3.79 23.32
CA GLY A 51 -1.58 -2.75 23.40
C GLY A 51 -0.18 -3.17 22.92
N GLU A 52 -0.03 -4.35 22.33
CA GLU A 52 1.24 -4.87 21.83
C GLU A 52 1.21 -5.13 20.32
N ILE A 53 2.37 -5.06 19.67
CA ILE A 53 2.55 -5.52 18.29
C ILE A 53 2.63 -7.04 18.33
N VAL A 54 1.64 -7.71 17.73
CA VAL A 54 1.57 -9.17 17.66
C VAL A 54 2.37 -9.71 16.47
N SER A 55 2.20 -9.07 15.33
CA SER A 55 2.94 -9.41 14.11
C SER A 55 2.91 -8.22 13.15
N PHE A 56 3.82 -8.23 12.18
CA PHE A 56 3.77 -7.27 11.09
C PHE A 56 4.34 -7.86 9.81
N GLN A 57 4.02 -7.24 8.69
CA GLN A 57 4.54 -7.58 7.38
C GLN A 57 4.84 -6.31 6.60
N THR A 58 6.02 -6.30 5.98
CA THR A 58 6.50 -5.19 5.15
C THR A 58 6.36 -5.53 3.67
N PHE A 59 5.92 -4.56 2.89
CA PHE A 59 5.83 -4.63 1.44
C PHE A 59 6.63 -3.50 0.79
N MET A 60 7.41 -3.80 -0.22
CA MET A 60 8.23 -2.83 -0.97
C MET A 60 7.43 -2.05 -2.03
N THR A 61 6.13 -1.92 -1.88
CA THR A 61 5.21 -1.42 -2.90
C THR A 61 5.57 -0.02 -3.39
N GLY A 62 5.85 0.90 -2.48
CA GLY A 62 6.25 2.26 -2.84
C GLY A 62 7.63 2.32 -3.51
N GLU A 63 8.59 1.52 -3.05
CA GLU A 63 9.91 1.44 -3.68
C GLU A 63 9.83 0.85 -5.08
N ILE A 64 9.09 -0.25 -5.26
CA ILE A 64 8.87 -0.86 -6.58
C ILE A 64 8.20 0.14 -7.52
N PHE A 65 7.18 0.87 -7.07
CA PHE A 65 6.54 1.91 -7.86
C PHE A 65 7.56 2.97 -8.31
N ALA A 66 8.36 3.50 -7.40
CA ALA A 66 9.36 4.51 -7.72
C ALA A 66 10.42 4.00 -8.71
N LEU A 67 10.92 2.78 -8.51
CA LEU A 67 11.88 2.14 -9.40
C LEU A 67 11.30 1.92 -10.81
N LEU A 68 10.06 1.46 -10.91
CA LEU A 68 9.40 1.26 -12.20
C LEU A 68 9.14 2.57 -12.93
N CYS A 69 8.76 3.63 -12.22
CA CYS A 69 8.60 4.96 -12.80
C CYS A 69 9.92 5.56 -13.30
N ALA A 70 11.01 5.35 -12.57
CA ALA A 70 12.30 5.99 -12.88
C ALA A 70 13.17 5.18 -13.83
N SER A 71 13.22 3.84 -13.65
CA SER A 71 14.28 3.00 -14.22
C SER A 71 13.81 1.89 -15.15
N SER A 72 12.50 1.67 -15.28
CA SER A 72 11.95 0.64 -16.18
C SER A 72 11.51 1.21 -17.53
N VAL A 73 11.07 0.33 -18.42
CA VAL A 73 10.44 0.74 -19.71
C VAL A 73 9.16 1.53 -19.50
N LEU A 74 8.52 1.42 -18.32
CA LEU A 74 7.29 2.13 -17.97
C LEU A 74 7.51 3.62 -17.77
N ARG A 75 8.76 4.08 -17.52
CA ARG A 75 9.08 5.51 -17.37
C ARG A 75 8.61 6.38 -18.53
N HIS A 76 8.46 5.79 -19.72
CA HIS A 76 8.00 6.49 -20.91
C HIS A 76 6.48 6.63 -20.98
N SER A 77 5.74 5.80 -20.25
CA SER A 77 4.27 5.76 -20.26
C SER A 77 3.66 6.48 -19.04
N VAL A 78 4.38 6.53 -17.90
CA VAL A 78 3.85 7.03 -16.61
C VAL A 78 4.33 8.46 -16.29
N VAL A 79 4.55 9.28 -17.30
CA VAL A 79 5.08 10.64 -17.15
C VAL A 79 4.10 11.58 -16.46
N GLY A 80 4.63 12.54 -15.68
CA GLY A 80 3.84 13.56 -14.99
C GLY A 80 3.21 13.06 -13.67
N GLU A 81 2.41 13.93 -13.07
CA GLU A 81 1.80 13.70 -11.74
C GLU A 81 0.26 13.63 -11.78
N THR A 82 -0.33 13.75 -12.97
CA THR A 82 -1.78 13.63 -13.14
C THR A 82 -2.26 12.21 -12.79
N TRP A 83 -3.51 12.10 -12.33
CA TRP A 83 -4.05 10.88 -11.75
C TRP A 83 -5.43 10.55 -12.29
N ASP A 84 -5.76 9.25 -12.35
CA ASP A 84 -7.03 8.69 -12.82
C ASP A 84 -7.51 7.65 -11.80
N ASP A 85 -8.47 8.05 -10.96
CA ASP A 85 -8.99 7.22 -9.88
C ASP A 85 -9.67 5.94 -10.39
N ASP A 86 -10.39 6.00 -11.50
CA ASP A 86 -11.08 4.84 -12.08
C ASP A 86 -10.07 3.82 -12.60
N ALA A 87 -9.02 4.28 -13.28
CA ALA A 87 -7.93 3.41 -13.73
C ALA A 87 -7.18 2.78 -12.56
N PHE A 88 -7.00 3.50 -11.45
CA PHE A 88 -6.40 2.97 -10.23
C PHE A 88 -7.24 1.84 -9.63
N LEU A 89 -8.53 2.09 -9.36
CA LEU A 89 -9.41 1.11 -8.73
C LEU A 89 -9.63 -0.13 -9.60
N THR A 90 -9.76 0.06 -10.92
CA THR A 90 -9.83 -1.05 -11.88
C THR A 90 -8.57 -1.93 -11.79
N ALA A 91 -7.40 -1.32 -11.74
CA ALA A 91 -6.14 -2.06 -11.65
C ALA A 91 -5.96 -2.75 -10.30
N VAL A 92 -6.44 -2.16 -9.20
CA VAL A 92 -6.48 -2.82 -7.88
C VAL A 92 -7.29 -4.11 -7.96
N ASP A 93 -8.52 -4.06 -8.50
CA ASP A 93 -9.38 -5.23 -8.62
C ASP A 93 -8.77 -6.31 -9.53
N GLU A 94 -8.22 -5.90 -10.67
CA GLU A 94 -7.49 -6.80 -11.57
C GLU A 94 -6.36 -7.56 -10.85
N ALA A 95 -5.52 -6.85 -10.07
CA ALA A 95 -4.38 -7.47 -9.39
C ALA A 95 -4.82 -8.31 -8.19
N MET A 96 -5.85 -7.90 -7.46
CA MET A 96 -6.41 -8.71 -6.36
C MET A 96 -7.03 -10.02 -6.86
N SER A 97 -7.65 -10.01 -8.04
CA SER A 97 -8.26 -11.19 -8.64
C SER A 97 -7.21 -12.21 -9.11
N ARG A 98 -6.08 -11.73 -9.62
CA ARG A 98 -5.00 -12.57 -10.17
C ARG A 98 -3.64 -11.96 -9.86
N PRO A 99 -3.18 -12.00 -8.60
CA PRO A 99 -1.90 -11.43 -8.21
C PRO A 99 -0.70 -12.08 -8.92
N GLU A 100 -0.80 -13.34 -9.32
CA GLU A 100 0.22 -14.07 -10.09
C GLU A 100 0.46 -13.50 -11.49
N ALA A 101 -0.50 -12.75 -12.04
CA ALA A 101 -0.39 -12.12 -13.36
C ALA A 101 0.30 -10.74 -13.32
N LEU A 102 0.77 -10.27 -12.17
CA LEU A 102 1.31 -8.92 -11.99
C LEU A 102 2.36 -8.55 -13.03
N ALA A 103 3.38 -9.39 -13.24
CA ALA A 103 4.47 -9.09 -14.15
C ALA A 103 4.00 -8.88 -15.60
N ALA A 104 3.04 -9.70 -16.06
CA ALA A 104 2.46 -9.57 -17.40
C ALA A 104 1.62 -8.29 -17.52
N ARG A 105 0.84 -7.95 -16.49
CA ARG A 105 0.01 -6.73 -16.48
C ARG A 105 0.84 -5.46 -16.43
N LEU A 106 1.97 -5.46 -15.75
CA LEU A 106 2.92 -4.34 -15.76
C LEU A 106 3.40 -4.04 -17.19
N PHE A 107 3.79 -5.06 -17.95
CA PHE A 107 4.16 -4.86 -19.35
C PHE A 107 2.96 -4.44 -20.22
N GLY A 108 1.75 -4.89 -19.86
CA GLY A 108 0.50 -4.49 -20.50
C GLY A 108 0.27 -2.97 -20.54
N ILE A 109 0.72 -2.23 -19.51
CA ILE A 109 0.68 -0.76 -19.50
C ILE A 109 1.47 -0.18 -20.67
N ARG A 110 2.68 -0.69 -20.90
CA ARG A 110 3.53 -0.24 -22.02
C ARG A 110 2.93 -0.61 -23.37
N ALA A 111 2.38 -1.81 -23.48
CA ALA A 111 1.74 -2.26 -24.70
C ALA A 111 0.51 -1.43 -25.05
N GLN A 112 -0.33 -1.09 -24.08
CA GLN A 112 -1.51 -0.23 -24.28
C GLN A 112 -1.13 1.20 -24.68
N ASP A 113 -0.07 1.74 -24.09
CA ASP A 113 0.47 3.05 -24.49
C ASP A 113 0.90 3.04 -25.96
N LEU A 114 1.70 2.06 -26.38
CA LEU A 114 2.22 1.97 -27.75
C LEU A 114 1.14 1.69 -28.80
N LEU A 115 0.15 0.87 -28.48
CA LEU A 115 -0.86 0.42 -29.42
C LEU A 115 -2.11 1.31 -29.45
N HIS A 116 -2.44 1.92 -28.33
CA HIS A 116 -3.73 2.59 -28.13
C HIS A 116 -3.61 4.00 -27.55
N GLY A 117 -2.37 4.47 -27.26
CA GLY A 117 -2.17 5.81 -26.72
C GLY A 117 -2.74 5.96 -25.29
N LEU A 118 -2.45 5.00 -24.40
CA LEU A 118 -2.91 5.07 -23.01
C LEU A 118 -2.47 6.40 -22.37
N PRO A 119 -3.41 7.22 -21.83
CA PRO A 119 -3.05 8.49 -21.20
C PRO A 119 -2.07 8.28 -20.04
N PRO A 120 -1.06 9.16 -19.88
CA PRO A 120 -0.06 9.03 -18.79
C PRO A 120 -0.68 8.99 -17.39
N ALA A 121 -1.77 9.74 -17.15
CA ALA A 121 -2.52 9.70 -15.89
C ALA A 121 -3.06 8.30 -15.60
N SER A 122 -3.70 7.68 -16.59
CA SER A 122 -4.25 6.32 -16.48
C SER A 122 -3.12 5.28 -16.37
N ALA A 123 -2.02 5.44 -17.12
CA ALA A 123 -0.86 4.56 -17.05
C ALA A 123 -0.22 4.56 -15.65
N ARG A 124 -0.03 5.75 -15.05
CA ARG A 124 0.53 5.93 -13.72
C ARG A 124 -0.39 5.37 -12.64
N ALA A 125 -1.69 5.65 -12.73
CA ALA A 125 -2.69 5.14 -11.82
C ALA A 125 -2.82 3.62 -11.89
N ARG A 126 -2.81 3.03 -13.10
CA ARG A 126 -2.79 1.57 -13.29
C ARG A 126 -1.55 0.92 -12.71
N LEU A 127 -0.36 1.51 -12.87
CA LEU A 127 0.86 1.00 -12.25
C LEU A 127 0.71 0.92 -10.74
N SER A 128 0.27 2.00 -10.10
CA SER A 128 0.04 2.03 -8.66
C SER A 128 -1.04 1.02 -8.23
N GLY A 129 -2.17 0.98 -8.94
CA GLY A 129 -3.28 0.08 -8.64
C GLY A 129 -2.90 -1.40 -8.73
N LEU A 130 -2.10 -1.79 -9.74
CA LEU A 130 -1.60 -3.17 -9.87
C LEU A 130 -0.71 -3.56 -8.69
N LEU A 131 0.18 -2.67 -8.25
CA LEU A 131 1.09 -2.93 -7.13
C LEU A 131 0.32 -2.98 -5.80
N VAL A 132 -0.55 -2.00 -5.53
CA VAL A 132 -1.39 -1.97 -4.34
C VAL A 132 -2.35 -3.17 -4.30
N GLY A 133 -2.97 -3.53 -5.41
CA GLY A 133 -3.86 -4.69 -5.48
C GLY A 133 -3.14 -6.01 -5.20
N ALA A 134 -1.92 -6.19 -5.72
CA ALA A 134 -1.11 -7.36 -5.41
C ALA A 134 -0.70 -7.41 -3.93
N GLU A 135 -0.34 -6.26 -3.33
CA GLU A 135 -0.10 -6.13 -1.89
C GLU A 135 -1.34 -6.50 -1.09
N LEU A 136 -2.50 -5.92 -1.40
CA LEU A 136 -3.75 -6.21 -0.71
C LEU A 136 -4.14 -7.69 -0.80
N ALA A 137 -3.90 -8.34 -1.95
CA ALA A 137 -4.11 -9.77 -2.09
C ALA A 137 -3.24 -10.59 -1.14
N ALA A 138 -1.97 -10.21 -0.98
CA ALA A 138 -1.03 -10.86 -0.07
C ALA A 138 -1.29 -10.52 1.40
N ALA A 139 -1.72 -9.28 1.68
CA ALA A 139 -2.01 -8.78 3.03
C ALA A 139 -3.41 -9.17 3.54
N LYS A 140 -4.18 -10.02 2.83
CA LYS A 140 -5.51 -10.47 3.26
C LYS A 140 -5.59 -10.90 4.73
N PRO A 141 -4.62 -11.65 5.30
CA PRO A 141 -4.67 -12.04 6.71
C PRO A 141 -4.70 -10.86 7.69
N TYR A 142 -4.21 -9.68 7.28
CA TYR A 142 -4.17 -8.49 8.11
C TYR A 142 -5.47 -7.67 8.07
N TRP A 143 -6.17 -7.63 6.93
CA TRP A 143 -7.28 -6.69 6.79
C TRP A 143 -8.68 -7.33 6.73
N ILE A 144 -8.81 -8.63 6.41
CA ILE A 144 -10.12 -9.27 6.36
C ILE A 144 -10.71 -9.34 7.77
N GLY A 145 -11.89 -8.72 7.93
CA GLY A 145 -12.62 -8.73 9.19
C GLY A 145 -12.00 -7.91 10.32
N GLN A 146 -10.99 -7.09 9.99
CA GLN A 146 -10.30 -6.25 10.97
C GLN A 146 -10.71 -4.78 10.89
N SER A 147 -10.56 -4.07 12.00
CA SER A 147 -10.57 -2.62 12.02
C SER A 147 -9.19 -2.11 11.60
N ILE A 148 -9.14 -1.22 10.60
CA ILE A 148 -7.87 -0.72 10.08
C ILE A 148 -7.73 0.76 10.39
N ALA A 149 -6.63 1.13 11.04
CA ALA A 149 -6.16 2.51 11.14
C ALA A 149 -5.08 2.76 10.10
N MET A 150 -5.09 3.95 9.48
CA MET A 150 -4.05 4.36 8.54
C MET A 150 -3.24 5.52 9.09
N ILE A 151 -1.91 5.41 8.98
CA ILE A 151 -0.96 6.43 9.42
C ILE A 151 0.05 6.66 8.30
N GLY A 152 0.17 7.88 7.81
CA GLY A 152 1.13 8.22 6.74
C GLY A 152 0.73 9.46 5.97
N ALA A 153 1.42 9.67 4.84
CA ALA A 153 1.12 10.79 3.94
C ALA A 153 -0.31 10.68 3.37
N GLN A 154 -1.04 11.79 3.42
CA GLN A 154 -2.47 11.84 3.09
C GLN A 154 -2.78 11.19 1.74
N ALA A 155 -2.06 11.53 0.68
CA ALA A 155 -2.32 10.99 -0.66
C ALA A 155 -2.17 9.46 -0.74
N LEU A 156 -1.19 8.88 -0.02
CA LEU A 156 -1.02 7.43 0.05
C LEU A 156 -2.16 6.79 0.84
N CYS A 157 -2.49 7.37 2.00
CA CYS A 157 -3.61 6.89 2.82
C CYS A 157 -4.93 6.94 2.06
N ASP A 158 -5.16 7.97 1.24
CA ASP A 158 -6.37 8.09 0.40
C ASP A 158 -6.46 6.96 -0.63
N GLY A 159 -5.37 6.65 -1.32
CA GLY A 159 -5.33 5.55 -2.28
C GLY A 159 -5.61 4.19 -1.64
N TYR A 160 -4.93 3.88 -0.52
CA TYR A 160 -5.18 2.62 0.20
C TYR A 160 -6.59 2.55 0.78
N ALA A 161 -7.11 3.65 1.32
CA ALA A 161 -8.48 3.70 1.84
C ALA A 161 -9.52 3.49 0.73
N ALA A 162 -9.33 4.09 -0.46
CA ALA A 162 -10.18 3.88 -1.61
C ALA A 162 -10.15 2.40 -2.05
N ALA A 163 -8.96 1.81 -2.16
CA ALA A 163 -8.78 0.40 -2.53
C ALA A 163 -9.47 -0.55 -1.52
N LEU A 164 -9.29 -0.33 -0.21
CA LEU A 164 -9.93 -1.14 0.84
C LEU A 164 -11.44 -0.92 0.92
N SER A 165 -11.91 0.32 0.70
CA SER A 165 -13.35 0.63 0.66
C SER A 165 -14.05 -0.10 -0.49
N ALA A 166 -13.38 -0.24 -1.65
CA ALA A 166 -13.88 -1.05 -2.77
C ALA A 166 -14.00 -2.55 -2.40
N GLN A 167 -13.27 -3.01 -1.38
CA GLN A 167 -13.39 -4.36 -0.80
C GLN A 167 -14.32 -4.42 0.41
N HIS A 168 -15.15 -3.37 0.64
CA HIS A 168 -16.07 -3.26 1.77
C HIS A 168 -15.42 -3.25 3.16
N VAL A 169 -14.14 -2.87 3.23
CA VAL A 169 -13.39 -2.78 4.48
C VAL A 169 -13.51 -1.37 5.05
N ARG A 170 -13.86 -1.26 6.32
CA ARG A 170 -13.94 0.01 7.04
C ARG A 170 -12.56 0.46 7.48
N VAL A 171 -12.15 1.63 7.03
CA VAL A 171 -10.87 2.27 7.39
C VAL A 171 -11.13 3.46 8.30
N ILE A 172 -10.39 3.53 9.41
CA ILE A 172 -10.35 4.70 10.29
C ILE A 172 -9.10 5.50 9.94
N ARG A 173 -9.29 6.74 9.51
CA ARG A 173 -8.19 7.66 9.25
C ARG A 173 -7.85 8.39 10.55
N THR A 174 -6.58 8.49 10.86
CA THR A 174 -6.10 9.28 11.98
C THR A 174 -5.52 10.58 11.44
N ASP A 175 -6.06 11.70 11.87
CA ASP A 175 -5.41 13.00 11.65
C ASP A 175 -4.08 13.00 12.41
N THR A 176 -2.99 13.14 11.67
CA THR A 176 -1.64 13.36 12.22
C THR A 176 -1.37 14.84 12.35
N SER A 177 -2.33 15.60 12.89
CA SER A 177 -2.15 17.02 13.23
C SER A 177 -1.75 17.21 14.68
#